data_d212e501aeb91fb1a538cfbe22125575
#
_entry.id   d212e501aeb91fb1a538cfbe22125575
#
_cell.length_a   1.000
_cell.length_b   1.000
_cell.length_c   1.000
_cell.angle_alpha   90.00
_cell.angle_beta   90.00
_cell.angle_gamma   90.00
#
_symmetry.space_group_name_H-M   'P 1'
#
loop_
_entity.id
_entity.type
_entity.pdbx_description
1 polymer ?
#
loop_
_entity_poly.entity_id
_entity_poly.type
_entity_poly.pdbx_seq_one_letter_code
_entity_poly.pdbx_strand_id
1 'polypeptide(L)'
;MIDYLKPKVKEIGFFSGLDEDLCEKLVEVGNLVTKKKGEYLVIQGRRHSGMSLIISGEVSVKISANGENIKVAKLESGDVVGEMSIIDPKKASATARIVSEEAQLWEISADDFNEFLLADLNEGFEILKELAKMLCKRLRTYNERMLHSMYDERDHYLEQDY
;
A
#
# COMPACT_ATOMS: atom_id res chain seq x y z
N MET A 1 -8.80 17.63 14.92
CA MET A 1 -7.36 17.59 15.29
C MET A 1 -6.47 16.91 14.22
N ILE A 2 -7.05 16.23 13.20
CA ILE A 2 -6.28 15.52 12.17
C ILE A 2 -6.24 16.29 10.84
N ASP A 3 -7.00 17.37 10.69
CA ASP A 3 -7.11 18.16 9.44
C ASP A 3 -5.76 18.73 8.94
N TYR A 4 -4.78 18.90 9.82
CA TYR A 4 -3.43 19.34 9.42
C TYR A 4 -2.69 18.32 8.55
N LEU A 5 -3.18 17.07 8.49
CA LEU A 5 -2.60 16.02 7.65
C LEU A 5 -3.09 16.06 6.20
N LYS A 6 -4.25 16.69 5.93
CA LYS A 6 -4.82 16.78 4.58
C LYS A 6 -3.83 17.34 3.54
N PRO A 7 -3.09 18.43 3.81
CA PRO A 7 -2.09 18.92 2.88
C PRO A 7 -0.97 17.90 2.60
N LYS A 8 -0.56 17.12 3.61
CA LYS A 8 0.47 16.10 3.44
C LYS A 8 0.02 14.93 2.57
N VAL A 9 -1.26 14.55 2.65
CA VAL A 9 -1.81 13.47 1.83
C VAL A 9 -1.66 13.80 0.34
N LYS A 10 -1.93 15.04 -0.05
CA LYS A 10 -1.84 15.49 -1.45
C LYS A 10 -0.42 15.39 -2.05
N GLU A 11 0.61 15.43 -1.21
CA GLU A 11 2.01 15.46 -1.64
C GLU A 11 2.64 14.07 -1.76
N ILE A 12 1.93 13.00 -1.34
CA ILE A 12 2.54 11.67 -1.21
C ILE A 12 1.79 10.57 -1.96
N GLY A 13 2.54 9.52 -2.30
CA GLY A 13 2.01 8.33 -2.94
C GLY A 13 1.35 8.63 -4.29
N PHE A 14 0.25 7.98 -4.57
CA PHE A 14 -0.49 8.16 -5.83
C PHE A 14 -1.23 9.52 -5.90
N PHE A 15 -1.49 10.16 -4.76
CA PHE A 15 -2.11 11.49 -4.73
C PHE A 15 -1.23 12.55 -5.40
N SER A 16 0.09 12.43 -5.30
CA SER A 16 1.02 13.40 -5.92
C SER A 16 0.97 13.44 -7.45
N GLY A 17 0.33 12.48 -8.07
CA GLY A 17 0.11 12.43 -9.52
C GLY A 17 -1.25 12.97 -9.98
N LEU A 18 -2.14 13.30 -9.04
CA LEU A 18 -3.48 13.86 -9.31
C LEU A 18 -3.43 15.39 -9.33
N ASP A 19 -4.37 16.02 -10.04
CA ASP A 19 -4.54 17.46 -9.91
C ASP A 19 -5.09 17.85 -8.53
N GLU A 20 -5.00 19.15 -8.19
CA GLU A 20 -5.30 19.64 -6.85
C GLU A 20 -6.79 19.44 -6.49
N ASP A 21 -7.69 19.75 -7.41
CA ASP A 21 -9.14 19.63 -7.18
C ASP A 21 -9.56 18.18 -6.95
N LEU A 22 -9.00 17.26 -7.76
CA LEU A 22 -9.26 15.83 -7.63
C LEU A 22 -8.69 15.27 -6.33
N CYS A 23 -7.48 15.71 -5.94
CA CYS A 23 -6.90 15.37 -4.65
C CYS A 23 -7.81 15.80 -3.49
N GLU A 24 -8.31 17.03 -3.50
CA GLU A 24 -9.19 17.54 -2.44
C GLU A 24 -10.46 16.72 -2.31
N LYS A 25 -11.13 16.45 -3.42
CA LYS A 25 -12.35 15.63 -3.44
C LYS A 25 -12.10 14.25 -2.88
N LEU A 26 -11.02 13.58 -3.31
CA LEU A 26 -10.72 12.21 -2.87
C LEU A 26 -10.31 12.16 -1.39
N VAL A 27 -9.53 13.13 -0.92
CA VAL A 27 -9.13 13.22 0.50
C VAL A 27 -10.33 13.37 1.42
N GLU A 28 -11.36 14.14 0.99
CA GLU A 28 -12.58 14.38 1.78
C GLU A 28 -13.46 13.12 1.91
N VAL A 29 -13.43 12.20 0.96
CA VAL A 29 -14.20 10.95 1.01
C VAL A 29 -13.60 9.94 1.99
N GLY A 30 -12.29 9.94 2.15
CA GLY A 30 -11.60 9.06 3.09
C GLY A 30 -11.51 9.65 4.50
N ASN A 31 -10.93 8.86 5.41
CA ASN A 31 -10.79 9.19 6.81
C ASN A 31 -9.32 9.24 7.23
N LEU A 32 -8.95 10.24 8.00
CA LEU A 32 -7.64 10.33 8.64
C LEU A 32 -7.68 9.61 9.99
N VAL A 33 -6.84 8.60 10.17
CA VAL A 33 -6.79 7.77 11.37
C VAL A 33 -5.37 7.63 11.90
N THR A 34 -5.26 7.39 13.21
CA THR A 34 -3.99 7.02 13.85
C THR A 34 -4.10 5.61 14.41
N LYS A 35 -3.12 4.77 14.09
CA LYS A 35 -3.03 3.40 14.60
C LYS A 35 -1.74 3.21 15.39
N LYS A 36 -1.80 2.33 16.37
CA LYS A 36 -0.70 2.03 17.30
C LYS A 36 0.11 0.82 16.83
N LYS A 37 1.33 0.74 17.33
CA LYS A 37 2.21 -0.42 17.16
C LYS A 37 1.47 -1.72 17.46
N GLY A 38 1.60 -2.66 16.54
CA GLY A 38 0.99 -3.97 16.66
C GLY A 38 -0.38 -4.10 16.03
N GLU A 39 -1.08 -3.02 15.70
CA GLU A 39 -2.36 -3.08 14.99
C GLU A 39 -2.17 -3.58 13.57
N TYR A 40 -3.15 -4.34 13.10
CA TYR A 40 -3.18 -4.89 11.76
C TYR A 40 -3.95 -3.96 10.82
N LEU A 41 -3.41 -3.72 9.63
CA LEU A 41 -4.12 -3.09 8.52
C LEU A 41 -4.80 -4.15 7.67
N VAL A 42 -4.09 -5.23 7.38
CA VAL A 42 -4.54 -6.35 6.55
C VAL A 42 -4.08 -7.66 7.19
N ILE A 43 -4.88 -8.71 7.11
CA ILE A 43 -4.53 -10.05 7.60
C ILE A 43 -4.64 -11.05 6.46
N GLN A 44 -3.54 -11.75 6.18
CA GLN A 44 -3.47 -12.78 5.13
C GLN A 44 -4.60 -13.81 5.23
N GLY A 45 -5.21 -14.13 4.10
CA GLY A 45 -6.29 -15.10 4.02
C GLY A 45 -7.66 -14.57 4.44
N ARG A 46 -7.76 -13.38 5.03
CA ARG A 46 -9.03 -12.71 5.34
C ARG A 46 -9.46 -11.79 4.20
N ARG A 47 -10.76 -11.54 4.08
CA ARG A 47 -11.26 -10.49 3.20
C ARG A 47 -10.90 -9.13 3.80
N HIS A 48 -10.47 -8.23 2.95
CA HIS A 48 -10.21 -6.83 3.27
C HIS A 48 -10.99 -5.97 2.29
N SER A 49 -11.62 -4.91 2.75
CA SER A 49 -12.54 -4.08 1.96
C SER A 49 -12.19 -2.60 2.05
N GLY A 50 -10.93 -2.27 1.92
CA GLY A 50 -10.48 -0.89 1.99
C GLY A 50 -9.02 -0.73 1.55
N MET A 51 -8.58 0.51 1.55
CA MET A 51 -7.21 0.90 1.23
C MET A 51 -6.73 1.92 2.25
N SER A 52 -5.46 1.83 2.64
CA SER A 52 -4.81 2.77 3.55
C SER A 52 -3.56 3.35 2.89
N LEU A 53 -3.46 4.67 2.80
CA LEU A 53 -2.22 5.38 2.46
C LEU A 53 -1.49 5.73 3.76
N ILE A 54 -0.21 5.40 3.84
CA ILE A 54 0.63 5.73 4.99
C ILE A 54 1.09 7.18 4.87
N ILE A 55 0.69 8.04 5.81
CA ILE A 55 1.13 9.44 5.90
C ILE A 55 2.43 9.52 6.70
N SER A 56 2.49 8.77 7.81
CA SER A 56 3.69 8.65 8.64
C SER A 56 3.67 7.33 9.40
N GLY A 57 4.86 6.88 9.83
CA GLY A 57 5.04 5.60 10.51
C GLY A 57 5.52 4.51 9.57
N GLU A 58 5.59 3.29 10.09
CA GLU A 58 6.15 2.13 9.40
C GLU A 58 5.24 0.90 9.53
N VAL A 59 5.11 0.18 8.43
CA VAL A 59 4.31 -1.05 8.31
C VAL A 59 5.17 -2.20 7.82
N SER A 60 5.15 -3.31 8.53
CA SER A 60 5.80 -4.56 8.09
C SER A 60 4.79 -5.43 7.34
N VAL A 61 5.16 -5.88 6.14
CA VAL A 61 4.38 -6.85 5.36
C VAL A 61 5.04 -8.21 5.43
N LYS A 62 4.26 -9.23 5.80
CA LYS A 62 4.71 -10.62 5.93
C LYS A 62 3.77 -11.57 5.21
N ILE A 63 4.33 -12.64 4.68
CA ILE A 63 3.60 -13.79 4.13
C ILE A 63 3.89 -14.98 5.01
N SER A 64 2.84 -15.69 5.44
CA SER A 64 2.95 -16.98 6.11
C SER A 64 2.90 -18.09 5.06
N ALA A 65 3.95 -18.89 4.99
CA ALA A 65 4.06 -20.04 4.12
C ALA A 65 4.80 -21.18 4.85
N ASN A 66 4.28 -22.40 4.77
CA ASN A 66 4.88 -23.61 5.38
C ASN A 66 5.19 -23.47 6.89
N GLY A 67 4.38 -22.70 7.63
CA GLY A 67 4.57 -22.46 9.06
C GLY A 67 5.57 -21.35 9.40
N GLU A 68 6.20 -20.73 8.43
CA GLU A 68 7.13 -19.62 8.60
C GLU A 68 6.51 -18.28 8.20
N ASN A 69 6.96 -17.21 8.84
CA ASN A 69 6.57 -15.83 8.53
C ASN A 69 7.72 -15.11 7.81
N ILE A 70 7.60 -14.99 6.51
CA ILE A 70 8.60 -14.33 5.67
C ILE A 70 8.25 -12.85 5.56
N LYS A 71 9.19 -11.97 5.94
CA LYS A 71 9.06 -10.52 5.72
C LYS A 71 9.32 -10.21 4.25
N VAL A 72 8.32 -9.69 3.56
CA VAL A 72 8.40 -9.39 2.12
C VAL A 72 8.58 -7.91 1.82
N ALA A 73 8.14 -7.03 2.72
CA ALA A 73 8.30 -5.59 2.57
C ALA A 73 8.28 -4.85 3.91
N LYS A 74 8.85 -3.65 3.89
CA LYS A 74 8.64 -2.58 4.85
C LYS A 74 8.06 -1.42 4.06
N LEU A 75 6.93 -0.90 4.51
CA LEU A 75 6.23 0.21 3.90
C LEU A 75 6.31 1.43 4.81
N GLU A 76 6.34 2.62 4.20
CA GLU A 76 6.49 3.90 4.89
C GLU A 76 5.67 5.00 4.19
N SER A 77 5.90 6.26 4.54
CA SER A 77 5.14 7.39 3.98
C SER A 77 5.06 7.35 2.46
N GLY A 78 3.85 7.47 1.92
CA GLY A 78 3.53 7.40 0.50
C GLY A 78 3.18 6.00 -0.01
N ASP A 79 3.46 4.95 0.76
CA ASP A 79 3.04 3.60 0.40
C ASP A 79 1.56 3.35 0.73
N VAL A 80 0.96 2.44 -0.03
CA VAL A 80 -0.45 2.05 0.10
C VAL A 80 -0.55 0.58 0.47
N VAL A 81 -1.54 0.26 1.31
CA VAL A 81 -1.90 -1.09 1.75
C VAL A 81 -3.37 -1.36 1.43
N GLY A 82 -3.68 -2.53 0.90
CA GLY A 82 -5.05 -2.96 0.63
C GLY A 82 -5.58 -2.59 -0.75
N GLU A 83 -4.79 -1.90 -1.59
CA GLU A 83 -5.16 -1.49 -2.95
C GLU A 83 -5.60 -2.66 -3.83
N MET A 84 -4.97 -3.82 -3.66
CA MET A 84 -5.35 -5.03 -4.40
C MET A 84 -6.79 -5.46 -4.09
N SER A 85 -7.21 -5.33 -2.85
CA SER A 85 -8.56 -5.72 -2.42
C SER A 85 -9.65 -4.79 -2.92
N ILE A 86 -9.32 -3.54 -3.23
CA ILE A 86 -10.24 -2.58 -3.85
C ILE A 86 -10.40 -2.90 -5.34
N ILE A 87 -9.30 -3.19 -6.04
CA ILE A 87 -9.30 -3.43 -7.49
C ILE A 87 -9.81 -4.84 -7.82
N ASP A 88 -9.37 -5.84 -7.06
CA ASP A 88 -9.74 -7.26 -7.21
C ASP A 88 -10.11 -7.86 -5.85
N PRO A 89 -11.40 -7.83 -5.47
CA PRO A 89 -11.87 -8.23 -4.14
C PRO A 89 -11.66 -9.72 -3.85
N LYS A 90 -10.48 -10.06 -3.37
CA LYS A 90 -10.08 -11.42 -2.96
C LYS A 90 -9.60 -11.43 -1.52
N LYS A 91 -9.26 -12.62 -1.02
CA LYS A 91 -8.56 -12.76 0.26
C LYS A 91 -7.17 -12.13 0.16
N ALA A 92 -6.77 -11.43 1.22
CA ALA A 92 -5.47 -10.76 1.28
C ALA A 92 -4.32 -11.77 1.12
N SER A 93 -3.35 -11.41 0.31
CA SER A 93 -2.16 -12.23 0.00
C SER A 93 -1.09 -12.16 1.08
N ALA A 94 -1.12 -11.14 1.94
CA ALA A 94 -0.13 -10.90 2.98
C ALA A 94 -0.77 -10.27 4.22
N THR A 95 -0.02 -10.26 5.33
CA THR A 95 -0.37 -9.55 6.56
C THR A 95 0.44 -8.27 6.65
N ALA A 96 -0.25 -7.13 6.82
CA ALA A 96 0.35 -5.82 7.05
C ALA A 96 0.07 -5.36 8.49
N ARG A 97 1.13 -5.00 9.24
CA ARG A 97 1.07 -4.64 10.66
C ARG A 97 1.93 -3.43 10.97
N ILE A 98 1.42 -2.51 11.79
CA ILE A 98 2.17 -1.35 12.28
C ILE A 98 3.35 -1.81 13.14
N VAL A 99 4.56 -1.27 12.85
CA VAL A 99 5.80 -1.58 13.57
C VAL A 99 6.43 -0.36 14.25
N SER A 100 6.13 0.86 13.79
CA SER A 100 6.42 2.10 14.53
C SER A 100 5.52 2.24 15.76
N GLU A 101 5.84 3.13 16.72
CA GLU A 101 5.02 3.36 17.90
C GLU A 101 3.60 3.80 17.54
N GLU A 102 3.47 4.60 16.50
CA GLU A 102 2.19 4.95 15.85
C GLU A 102 2.37 5.14 14.33
N ALA A 103 1.27 5.09 13.60
CA ALA A 103 1.19 5.44 12.18
C ALA A 103 -0.04 6.32 11.95
N GLN A 104 0.12 7.34 11.12
CA GLN A 104 -0.96 8.19 10.62
C GLN A 104 -1.31 7.72 9.21
N LEU A 105 -2.58 7.49 8.97
CA LEU A 105 -3.09 6.90 7.74
C LEU A 105 -4.26 7.73 7.20
N TRP A 106 -4.39 7.77 5.89
CA TRP A 106 -5.65 8.06 5.22
C TRP A 106 -6.26 6.74 4.76
N GLU A 107 -7.51 6.47 5.14
CA GLU A 107 -8.20 5.22 4.83
C GLU A 107 -9.49 5.49 4.08
N ILE A 108 -9.81 4.63 3.10
CA ILE A 108 -11.06 4.66 2.36
C ILE A 108 -11.62 3.23 2.24
N SER A 109 -12.94 3.09 2.37
CA SER A 109 -13.61 1.82 2.11
C SER A 109 -13.66 1.51 0.60
N ALA A 110 -13.81 0.23 0.24
CA ALA A 110 -13.98 -0.16 -1.16
C ALA A 110 -15.28 0.41 -1.75
N ASP A 111 -16.33 0.49 -0.94
CA ASP A 111 -17.63 1.00 -1.37
C ASP A 111 -17.56 2.50 -1.68
N ASP A 112 -17.01 3.30 -0.75
CA ASP A 112 -16.84 4.76 -0.95
C ASP A 112 -15.90 5.06 -2.13
N PHE A 113 -14.82 4.27 -2.28
CA PHE A 113 -13.90 4.43 -3.39
C PHE A 113 -14.57 4.13 -4.73
N ASN A 114 -15.35 3.04 -4.83
CA ASN A 114 -16.08 2.70 -6.04
C ASN A 114 -17.16 3.73 -6.36
N GLU A 115 -17.89 4.22 -5.37
CA GLU A 115 -18.87 5.29 -5.54
C GLU A 115 -18.21 6.55 -6.09
N PHE A 116 -17.06 6.93 -5.54
CA PHE A 116 -16.28 8.06 -6.01
C PHE A 116 -15.84 7.91 -7.48
N LEU A 117 -15.29 6.73 -7.86
CA LEU A 117 -14.86 6.46 -9.23
C LEU A 117 -15.99 6.53 -10.25
N LEU A 118 -17.21 6.15 -9.83
CA LEU A 118 -18.39 6.10 -10.71
C LEU A 118 -19.11 7.46 -10.79
N ALA A 119 -18.87 8.38 -9.86
CA ALA A 119 -19.49 9.70 -9.84
C ALA A 119 -19.03 10.57 -11.02
N ASP A 120 -17.74 10.48 -11.40
CA ASP A 120 -17.18 11.06 -12.61
C ASP A 120 -16.16 10.10 -13.23
N LEU A 121 -16.47 9.58 -14.41
CA LEU A 121 -15.65 8.56 -15.06
C LEU A 121 -14.27 9.08 -15.52
N ASN A 122 -14.14 10.37 -15.80
CA ASN A 122 -12.85 10.96 -16.18
C ASN A 122 -11.95 11.09 -14.95
N GLU A 123 -12.48 11.59 -13.83
CA GLU A 123 -11.78 11.65 -12.55
C GLU A 123 -11.42 10.24 -12.07
N GLY A 124 -12.37 9.31 -12.14
CA GLY A 124 -12.15 7.89 -11.79
C GLY A 124 -11.03 7.25 -12.63
N PHE A 125 -10.98 7.54 -13.94
CA PHE A 125 -9.92 7.06 -14.81
C PHE A 125 -8.53 7.59 -14.41
N GLU A 126 -8.41 8.88 -14.08
CA GLU A 126 -7.14 9.47 -13.64
C GLU A 126 -6.65 8.83 -12.32
N ILE A 127 -7.55 8.58 -11.37
CA ILE A 127 -7.22 7.89 -10.10
C ILE A 127 -6.73 6.47 -10.38
N LEU A 128 -7.45 5.70 -11.17
CA LEU A 128 -7.08 4.32 -11.51
C LEU A 128 -5.74 4.27 -12.25
N LYS A 129 -5.47 5.23 -13.12
CA LYS A 129 -4.19 5.36 -13.82
C LYS A 129 -3.03 5.62 -12.86
N GLU A 130 -3.18 6.50 -11.87
CA GLU A 130 -2.13 6.75 -10.86
C GLU A 130 -1.93 5.53 -9.95
N LEU A 131 -2.99 4.84 -9.54
CA LEU A 131 -2.87 3.58 -8.82
C LEU A 131 -2.16 2.51 -9.66
N ALA A 132 -2.49 2.38 -10.94
CA ALA A 132 -1.81 1.45 -11.84
C ALA A 132 -0.33 1.76 -12.01
N LYS A 133 0.05 3.03 -12.14
CA LYS A 133 1.47 3.46 -12.16
C LYS A 133 2.21 3.06 -10.89
N MET A 134 1.58 3.26 -9.72
CA MET A 134 2.13 2.85 -8.42
C MET A 134 2.35 1.33 -8.38
N LEU A 135 1.38 0.52 -8.80
CA LEU A 135 1.50 -0.94 -8.86
C LEU A 135 2.58 -1.40 -9.84
N CYS A 136 2.69 -0.76 -11.00
CA CYS A 136 3.77 -1.02 -11.97
C CYS A 136 5.15 -0.72 -11.39
N LYS A 137 5.31 0.40 -10.66
CA LYS A 137 6.56 0.75 -9.96
C LYS A 137 6.91 -0.32 -8.92
N ARG A 138 5.94 -0.72 -8.12
CA ARG A 138 6.10 -1.76 -7.09
C ARG A 138 6.51 -3.10 -7.71
N LEU A 139 5.89 -3.50 -8.80
CA LEU A 139 6.23 -4.74 -9.53
C LEU A 139 7.67 -4.70 -10.07
N ARG A 140 8.11 -3.59 -10.67
CA ARG A 140 9.51 -3.43 -11.13
C ARG A 140 10.49 -3.58 -9.98
N THR A 141 10.23 -2.94 -8.85
CA THR A 141 11.08 -3.06 -7.64
C THR A 141 11.14 -4.51 -7.13
N TYR A 142 10.03 -5.24 -7.15
CA TYR A 142 10.04 -6.67 -6.78
C TYR A 142 10.84 -7.52 -7.76
N ASN A 143 10.72 -7.28 -9.06
CA ASN A 143 11.50 -8.00 -10.08
C ASN A 143 13.01 -7.76 -9.89
N GLU A 144 13.43 -6.52 -9.63
CA GLU A 144 14.83 -6.19 -9.36
C GLU A 144 15.35 -6.91 -8.11
N ARG A 145 14.60 -6.90 -7.01
CA ARG A 145 14.98 -7.62 -5.77
C ARG A 145 15.07 -9.13 -5.98
N MET A 146 14.16 -9.71 -6.74
CA MET A 146 14.19 -11.12 -7.07
C MET A 146 15.43 -11.49 -7.90
N LEU A 147 15.79 -10.66 -8.88
CA LEU A 147 17.01 -10.87 -9.67
C LEU A 147 18.26 -10.81 -8.78
N HIS A 148 18.39 -9.83 -7.89
CA HIS A 148 19.52 -9.74 -6.95
C HIS A 148 19.61 -10.99 -6.08
N SER A 149 18.51 -11.44 -5.50
CA SER A 149 18.49 -12.67 -4.67
C SER A 149 18.97 -13.91 -5.44
N MET A 150 18.55 -14.05 -6.71
CA MET A 150 18.97 -15.18 -7.56
C MET A 150 20.47 -15.12 -7.93
N TYR A 151 21.04 -13.92 -8.07
CA TYR A 151 22.48 -13.76 -8.33
C TYR A 151 23.31 -14.06 -7.07
N ASP A 152 22.91 -13.56 -5.91
CA ASP A 152 23.58 -13.79 -4.63
C ASP A 152 23.63 -15.29 -4.29
N GLU A 153 22.55 -16.03 -4.51
CA GLU A 153 22.53 -17.48 -4.34
C GLU A 153 23.51 -18.20 -5.30
N ARG A 154 23.58 -17.75 -6.55
CA ARG A 154 24.46 -18.38 -7.56
C ARG A 154 25.94 -18.15 -7.28
N ASP A 155 26.31 -16.96 -6.81
CA ASP A 155 27.70 -16.67 -6.44
C ASP A 155 28.15 -17.48 -5.22
N HIS A 156 27.23 -17.76 -4.28
CA HIS A 156 27.50 -18.59 -3.11
C HIS A 156 27.77 -20.06 -3.46
N TYR A 157 27.15 -20.61 -4.51
CA TYR A 157 27.43 -21.96 -5.01
C TYR A 157 28.76 -22.06 -5.76
N LEU A 158 29.20 -20.99 -6.44
CA LEU A 158 30.45 -21.00 -7.18
C LEU A 158 31.69 -20.86 -6.30
N GLU A 159 31.56 -20.29 -5.07
CA GLU A 159 32.66 -20.19 -4.09
C GLU A 159 32.91 -21.48 -3.30
N GLN A 160 32.02 -22.48 -3.36
CA GLN A 160 32.17 -23.75 -2.64
C GLN A 160 32.86 -24.84 -3.44
N ASP A 161 33.18 -24.64 -4.70
CA ASP A 161 33.84 -25.61 -5.59
C ASP A 161 35.36 -25.38 -5.77
N TYR A 162 36.02 -24.65 -4.82
CA TYR A 162 37.48 -24.53 -4.77
C TYR A 162 38.08 -25.01 -3.46
#